data_976ee379ee8ca605a434fc146705fec2
#
_entry.id   976ee379ee8ca605a434fc146705fec2
#
_cell.length_a   1.000
_cell.length_b   1.000
_cell.length_c   1.000
_cell.angle_alpha   90.00
_cell.angle_beta   90.00
_cell.angle_gamma   90.00
#
_symmetry.space_group_name_H-M   'P 1'
#
loop_
_entity.id
_entity.type
_entity.pdbx_description
1 polymer ?
#
loop_
_entity_poly.entity_id
_entity_poly.type
_entity_poly.pdbx_seq_one_letter_code
_entity_poly.pdbx_strand_id
1 'polypeptide(L)'
;MTSNEGATVPGLVRVGSLRVEVGEPVELGESPLGRRRMVAILGGSMDGELGAGTVLAGGADWQTLHDDGSVSVEAQYSIQLDDGVITLRSSGVRAASPDGSAVYFRASVLLTGPPSRPDLNRALFVSSGVRSGSTVHLELYRVT
;
A
#
# COMPACT_ATOMS: atom_id res chain seq x y z
N MET A 1 -27.72 -2.17 -22.94
CA MET A 1 -27.10 -2.09 -21.62
C MET A 1 -28.13 -1.70 -20.58
N THR A 2 -28.11 -2.34 -19.47
CA THR A 2 -29.04 -2.04 -18.38
C THR A 2 -28.51 -0.86 -17.57
N SER A 3 -29.39 0.08 -17.28
CA SER A 3 -29.07 1.18 -16.40
C SER A 3 -28.88 0.67 -14.95
N ASN A 4 -27.91 1.22 -14.23
CA ASN A 4 -27.64 0.90 -12.84
C ASN A 4 -28.40 1.79 -11.86
N GLU A 5 -29.42 2.51 -12.33
CA GLU A 5 -30.24 3.36 -11.47
C GLU A 5 -29.41 4.35 -10.64
N GLY A 6 -28.43 4.99 -11.28
CA GLY A 6 -27.57 5.97 -10.63
C GLY A 6 -26.22 5.45 -10.13
N ALA A 7 -26.04 4.13 -10.09
CA ALA A 7 -24.71 3.58 -9.80
C ALA A 7 -23.86 3.57 -11.07
N THR A 8 -22.63 4.02 -10.95
CA THR A 8 -21.70 4.07 -12.08
C THR A 8 -20.59 3.04 -11.89
N VAL A 9 -19.97 2.65 -13.00
CA VAL A 9 -18.76 1.82 -12.94
C VAL A 9 -17.63 2.67 -12.38
N PRO A 10 -16.99 2.23 -11.29
CA PRO A 10 -15.88 3.00 -10.75
C PRO A 10 -14.66 2.96 -11.66
N GLY A 11 -13.92 4.04 -11.65
CA GLY A 11 -12.65 4.13 -12.34
C GLY A 11 -11.51 4.34 -11.36
N LEU A 12 -10.30 4.50 -11.90
CA LEU A 12 -9.10 4.75 -11.11
C LEU A 12 -8.40 5.98 -11.66
N VAL A 13 -7.99 6.86 -10.74
CA VAL A 13 -7.20 8.04 -11.06
C VAL A 13 -5.92 7.99 -10.24
N ARG A 14 -4.77 8.02 -10.92
CA ARG A 14 -3.48 8.05 -10.23
C ARG A 14 -3.34 9.36 -9.45
N VAL A 15 -3.00 9.25 -8.17
CA VAL A 15 -2.92 10.42 -7.27
C VAL A 15 -1.56 10.55 -6.58
N GLY A 16 -0.71 9.57 -6.67
CA GLY A 16 0.61 9.66 -6.05
C GLY A 16 1.50 8.48 -6.33
N SER A 17 2.78 8.71 -6.14
CA SER A 17 3.82 7.69 -6.21
C SER A 17 4.57 7.68 -4.89
N LEU A 18 4.83 6.47 -4.36
CA LEU A 18 5.66 6.29 -3.18
C LEU A 18 6.88 5.47 -3.51
N ARG A 19 7.96 5.86 -2.87
CA ARG A 19 9.19 5.09 -2.80
C ARG A 19 9.44 4.81 -1.33
N VAL A 20 9.35 3.54 -0.92
CA VAL A 20 9.42 3.14 0.48
C VAL A 20 10.66 2.29 0.67
N GLU A 21 11.55 2.74 1.54
CA GLU A 21 12.73 1.98 1.93
C GLU A 21 12.38 1.07 3.11
N VAL A 22 12.73 -0.20 2.99
CA VAL A 22 12.34 -1.22 3.96
C VAL A 22 13.58 -1.96 4.50
N GLY A 23 13.44 -2.48 5.72
CA GLY A 23 14.49 -3.25 6.36
C GLY A 23 14.47 -4.72 5.96
N GLU A 24 15.42 -5.47 6.52
CA GLU A 24 15.46 -6.92 6.36
C GLU A 24 14.26 -7.55 7.04
N PRO A 25 13.64 -8.57 6.43
CA PRO A 25 12.52 -9.26 7.07
C PRO A 25 12.93 -9.91 8.38
N VAL A 26 12.07 -9.75 9.39
CA VAL A 26 12.21 -10.40 10.70
C VAL A 26 11.25 -11.58 10.74
N GLU A 27 11.77 -12.79 10.91
CA GLU A 27 10.94 -13.98 10.97
C GLU A 27 10.23 -14.07 12.32
N LEU A 28 8.91 -14.31 12.30
CA LEU A 28 8.07 -14.38 13.50
C LEU A 28 7.55 -15.79 13.77
N GLY A 29 7.89 -16.76 12.90
CA GLY A 29 7.50 -18.17 13.08
C GLY A 29 6.19 -18.55 12.40
N GLU A 30 5.82 -19.80 12.60
CA GLU A 30 4.64 -20.39 11.98
C GLU A 30 3.35 -19.96 12.68
N SER A 31 2.26 -20.00 11.93
CA SER A 31 0.89 -19.84 12.45
C SER A 31 -0.04 -20.75 11.66
N PRO A 32 -1.29 -20.94 12.12
CA PRO A 32 -2.26 -21.73 11.34
C PRO A 32 -2.53 -21.15 9.94
N LEU A 33 -2.27 -19.84 9.73
CA LEU A 33 -2.49 -19.19 8.45
C LEU A 33 -1.27 -19.23 7.54
N GLY A 34 -0.08 -19.55 8.08
CA GLY A 34 1.15 -19.56 7.34
C GLY A 34 2.31 -19.02 8.15
N ARG A 35 3.47 -18.88 7.52
CA ARG A 35 4.66 -18.33 8.17
C ARG A 35 4.55 -16.80 8.22
N ARG A 36 4.83 -16.23 9.36
CA ARG A 36 4.71 -14.80 9.59
C ARG A 36 6.08 -14.13 9.62
N ARG A 37 6.10 -12.90 9.14
CA ARG A 37 7.29 -12.05 9.24
C ARG A 37 6.88 -10.57 9.29
N MET A 38 7.82 -9.74 9.70
CA MET A 38 7.65 -8.29 9.77
C MET A 38 8.77 -7.60 9.00
N VAL A 39 8.42 -6.56 8.26
CA VAL A 39 9.38 -5.74 7.51
C VAL A 39 9.24 -4.31 8.00
N ALA A 40 10.32 -3.75 8.56
CA ALA A 40 10.29 -2.38 9.07
C ALA A 40 10.28 -1.36 7.93
N ILE A 41 9.56 -0.28 8.11
CA ILE A 41 9.58 0.87 7.22
C ILE A 41 10.68 1.81 7.71
N LEU A 42 11.67 2.07 6.87
CA LEU A 42 12.84 2.87 7.24
C LEU A 42 12.73 4.33 6.79
N GLY A 43 12.01 4.59 5.73
CA GLY A 43 11.87 5.94 5.18
C GLY A 43 11.39 5.90 3.76
N GLY A 44 11.57 6.99 3.05
CA GLY A 44 11.19 7.10 1.66
C GLY A 44 10.60 8.44 1.31
N SER A 45 9.92 8.50 0.17
CA SER A 45 9.35 9.74 -0.35
C SER A 45 8.02 9.49 -1.04
N MET A 46 7.21 10.54 -1.10
CA MET A 46 5.97 10.56 -1.88
C MET A 46 5.96 11.80 -2.77
N ASP A 47 5.42 11.66 -3.98
CA ASP A 47 5.12 12.80 -4.85
C ASP A 47 3.80 12.55 -5.59
N GLY A 48 3.34 13.58 -6.31
CA GLY A 48 2.12 13.54 -7.09
C GLY A 48 1.02 14.47 -6.57
N GLU A 49 -0.21 14.22 -7.01
CA GLU A 49 -1.35 15.08 -6.68
C GLU A 49 -1.62 15.17 -5.18
N LEU A 50 -1.41 14.07 -4.45
CA LEU A 50 -1.61 14.09 -2.98
C LEU A 50 -0.63 15.00 -2.25
N GLY A 51 0.50 15.30 -2.85
CA GLY A 51 1.53 16.17 -2.31
C GLY A 51 2.90 15.52 -2.28
N ALA A 52 3.93 16.34 -2.07
CA ALA A 52 5.29 15.88 -1.87
C ALA A 52 5.54 15.69 -0.38
N GLY A 53 6.13 14.56 -0.02
CA GLY A 53 6.34 14.25 1.39
C GLY A 53 7.45 13.25 1.64
N THR A 54 7.72 13.04 2.92
CA THR A 54 8.73 12.11 3.41
C THR A 54 8.04 10.98 4.16
N VAL A 55 8.34 9.74 3.77
CA VAL A 55 7.89 8.58 4.53
C VAL A 55 8.71 8.51 5.82
N LEU A 56 8.02 8.49 6.95
CA LEU A 56 8.67 8.46 8.24
C LEU A 56 9.03 7.03 8.64
N ALA A 57 10.17 6.87 9.30
CA ALA A 57 10.55 5.60 9.90
C ALA A 57 9.62 5.27 11.09
N GLY A 58 9.52 4.00 11.44
CA GLY A 58 8.77 3.55 12.60
C GLY A 58 7.52 2.76 12.29
N GLY A 59 7.11 2.72 11.02
CA GLY A 59 6.03 1.84 10.58
C GLY A 59 6.54 0.44 10.27
N ALA A 60 5.62 -0.44 9.90
CA ALA A 60 5.96 -1.82 9.56
C ALA A 60 4.95 -2.40 8.57
N ASP A 61 5.41 -3.41 7.86
CA ASP A 61 4.59 -4.29 7.02
C ASP A 61 4.59 -5.68 7.67
N TRP A 62 3.40 -6.13 8.06
CA TRP A 62 3.18 -7.43 8.67
C TRP A 62 2.74 -8.39 7.59
N GLN A 63 3.45 -9.48 7.42
CA GLN A 63 3.25 -10.41 6.31
C GLN A 63 2.94 -11.81 6.79
N THR A 64 2.10 -12.51 6.03
CA THR A 64 1.86 -13.95 6.17
C THR A 64 2.16 -14.62 4.84
N LEU A 65 3.08 -15.58 4.87
CA LEU A 65 3.47 -16.37 3.69
C LEU A 65 2.63 -17.63 3.67
N HIS A 66 1.80 -17.75 2.63
CA HIS A 66 0.89 -18.88 2.48
C HIS A 66 1.57 -20.04 1.73
N ASP A 67 1.03 -21.25 1.88
CA ASP A 67 1.59 -22.45 1.26
C ASP A 67 1.58 -22.40 -0.26
N ASP A 68 0.67 -21.64 -0.84
CA ASP A 68 0.58 -21.47 -2.30
C ASP A 68 1.61 -20.47 -2.86
N GLY A 69 2.45 -19.89 -1.99
CA GLY A 69 3.45 -18.91 -2.38
C GLY A 69 2.96 -17.46 -2.38
N SER A 70 1.69 -17.23 -2.18
CA SER A 70 1.17 -15.87 -2.02
C SER A 70 1.54 -15.30 -0.65
N VAL A 71 1.55 -13.98 -0.55
CA VAL A 71 1.87 -13.27 0.68
C VAL A 71 0.78 -12.25 0.94
N SER A 72 0.16 -12.36 2.11
CA SER A 72 -0.71 -11.30 2.62
C SER A 72 0.14 -10.21 3.24
N VAL A 73 -0.15 -8.96 2.92
CA VAL A 73 0.61 -7.81 3.40
C VAL A 73 -0.33 -6.85 4.12
N GLU A 74 0.12 -6.36 5.28
CA GLU A 74 -0.60 -5.35 6.05
C GLU A 74 0.42 -4.33 6.54
N ALA A 75 0.42 -3.15 5.94
CA ALA A 75 1.38 -2.12 6.27
C ALA A 75 0.69 -0.92 6.92
N GLN A 76 1.40 -0.30 7.84
CA GLN A 76 1.01 0.98 8.39
C GLN A 76 2.23 1.84 8.59
N TYR A 77 2.19 3.05 8.02
CA TYR A 77 3.26 4.04 8.18
C TYR A 77 2.71 5.44 7.91
N SER A 78 3.53 6.43 8.23
CA SER A 78 3.13 7.83 8.13
C SER A 78 4.00 8.58 7.13
N ILE A 79 3.41 9.62 6.53
CA ILE A 79 4.06 10.44 5.52
C ILE A 79 3.93 11.89 5.97
N GLN A 80 5.06 12.58 6.11
CA GLN A 80 5.08 13.98 6.49
C GLN A 80 4.96 14.84 5.24
N LEU A 81 3.91 15.63 5.17
CA LEU A 81 3.70 16.66 4.16
C LEU A 81 3.90 18.04 4.79
N ASP A 82 3.87 19.10 3.96
CA ASP A 82 3.98 20.48 4.45
C ASP A 82 2.81 20.87 5.36
N ASP A 83 1.62 20.36 5.07
CA ASP A 83 0.38 20.73 5.79
C ASP A 83 -0.01 19.72 6.87
N GLY A 84 0.81 18.71 7.14
CA GLY A 84 0.57 17.75 8.21
C GLY A 84 1.00 16.35 7.87
N VAL A 85 0.57 15.39 8.70
CA VAL A 85 0.95 13.99 8.56
C VAL A 85 -0.23 13.20 8.01
N ILE A 86 0.04 12.40 6.97
CA ILE A 86 -0.88 11.39 6.47
C ILE A 86 -0.47 10.06 7.05
N THR A 87 -1.42 9.30 7.60
CA THR A 87 -1.22 7.90 7.95
C THR A 87 -1.79 7.02 6.85
N LEU A 88 -0.99 6.09 6.37
CA LEU A 88 -1.38 5.12 5.36
C LEU A 88 -1.50 3.75 6.00
N ARG A 89 -2.63 3.08 5.75
CA ARG A 89 -2.83 1.67 6.11
C ARG A 89 -3.17 0.91 4.84
N SER A 90 -2.43 -0.13 4.55
CA SER A 90 -2.69 -0.95 3.38
C SER A 90 -2.88 -2.41 3.75
N SER A 91 -3.76 -3.08 3.02
CA SER A 91 -4.00 -4.51 3.16
C SER A 91 -4.11 -5.11 1.77
N GLY A 92 -3.26 -6.07 1.47
CA GLY A 92 -3.20 -6.57 0.11
C GLY A 92 -2.56 -7.93 -0.05
N VAL A 93 -2.27 -8.24 -1.30
CA VAL A 93 -1.74 -9.54 -1.71
C VAL A 93 -0.62 -9.35 -2.71
N ARG A 94 0.46 -10.11 -2.50
CA ARG A 94 1.51 -10.27 -3.48
C ARG A 94 1.56 -11.73 -3.91
N ALA A 95 1.51 -11.98 -5.21
CA ALA A 95 1.53 -13.34 -5.75
C ALA A 95 2.24 -13.35 -7.09
N ALA A 96 3.12 -14.33 -7.31
CA ALA A 96 3.75 -14.53 -8.61
C ALA A 96 2.77 -15.22 -9.56
N SER A 97 2.88 -14.90 -10.85
CA SER A 97 2.19 -15.69 -11.87
C SER A 97 2.74 -17.13 -11.87
N PRO A 98 1.98 -18.13 -12.42
CA PRO A 98 2.43 -19.52 -12.40
C PRO A 98 3.78 -19.75 -13.07
N ASP A 99 4.12 -18.96 -14.10
CA ASP A 99 5.40 -19.04 -14.79
C ASP A 99 6.48 -18.14 -14.21
N GLY A 100 6.16 -17.37 -13.16
CA GLY A 100 7.09 -16.44 -12.54
C GLY A 100 7.41 -15.17 -13.34
N SER A 101 6.75 -14.97 -14.49
CA SER A 101 7.06 -13.84 -15.38
C SER A 101 6.52 -12.49 -14.87
N ALA A 102 5.55 -12.51 -13.98
CA ALA A 102 4.95 -11.30 -13.43
C ALA A 102 4.58 -11.50 -11.96
N VAL A 103 4.53 -10.41 -11.23
CA VAL A 103 4.08 -10.40 -9.84
C VAL A 103 2.84 -9.52 -9.74
N TYR A 104 1.79 -10.09 -9.17
CA TYR A 104 0.62 -9.33 -8.78
C TYR A 104 0.89 -8.75 -7.39
N PHE A 105 0.82 -7.44 -7.26
CA PHE A 105 0.99 -6.78 -5.97
C PHE A 105 0.01 -5.62 -5.90
N ARG A 106 -1.10 -5.85 -5.21
CA ARG A 106 -2.20 -4.89 -5.10
C ARG A 106 -2.66 -4.82 -3.66
N ALA A 107 -3.04 -3.64 -3.22
CA ALA A 107 -3.56 -3.43 -1.88
C ALA A 107 -4.69 -2.40 -1.89
N SER A 108 -5.63 -2.59 -0.97
CA SER A 108 -6.54 -1.52 -0.58
C SER A 108 -5.80 -0.59 0.38
N VAL A 109 -6.02 0.70 0.23
CA VAL A 109 -5.29 1.71 0.99
C VAL A 109 -6.27 2.65 1.66
N LEU A 110 -6.09 2.83 2.96
CA LEU A 110 -6.85 3.81 3.75
C LEU A 110 -5.90 4.93 4.13
N LEU A 111 -6.28 6.16 3.80
CA LEU A 111 -5.51 7.35 4.13
C LEU A 111 -6.25 8.17 5.18
N THR A 112 -5.53 8.62 6.19
CA THR A 112 -6.04 9.51 7.22
C THR A 112 -5.09 10.69 7.33
N GLY A 113 -5.63 11.90 7.24
CA GLY A 113 -4.82 13.11 7.27
C GLY A 113 -5.32 14.14 8.26
N PRO A 114 -4.72 15.33 8.25
CA PRO A 114 -5.14 16.42 9.13
C PRO A 114 -6.53 16.95 8.72
N PRO A 115 -7.17 17.75 9.58
CA PRO A 115 -8.50 18.30 9.27
C PRO A 115 -8.57 19.13 7.98
N SER A 116 -7.43 19.64 7.52
CA SER A 116 -7.33 20.37 6.25
C SER A 116 -7.42 19.47 5.02
N ARG A 117 -7.41 18.14 5.19
CA ARG A 117 -7.43 17.17 4.10
C ARG A 117 -8.62 16.21 4.22
N PRO A 118 -9.87 16.73 4.17
CA PRO A 118 -11.05 15.87 4.23
C PRO A 118 -11.20 14.98 2.98
N ASP A 119 -10.57 15.33 1.88
CA ASP A 119 -10.55 14.56 0.64
C ASP A 119 -10.03 13.13 0.88
N LEU A 120 -9.09 12.96 1.80
CA LEU A 120 -8.47 11.66 2.08
C LEU A 120 -9.44 10.68 2.73
N ASN A 121 -10.40 11.17 3.50
CA ASN A 121 -11.36 10.33 4.23
C ASN A 121 -12.65 10.08 3.46
N ARG A 122 -12.79 10.64 2.26
CA ARG A 122 -14.02 10.58 1.46
C ARG A 122 -13.87 9.75 0.21
N ALA A 123 -12.77 9.04 0.05
CA ALA A 123 -12.51 8.22 -1.10
C ALA A 123 -11.83 6.93 -0.69
N LEU A 124 -11.97 5.92 -1.51
CA LEU A 124 -11.21 4.69 -1.40
C LEU A 124 -9.98 4.80 -2.30
N PHE A 125 -8.91 4.16 -1.88
CA PHE A 125 -7.67 4.12 -2.65
C PHE A 125 -7.19 2.68 -2.81
N VAL A 126 -6.45 2.43 -3.88
CA VAL A 126 -5.76 1.16 -4.11
C VAL A 126 -4.34 1.44 -4.56
N SER A 127 -3.47 0.48 -4.37
CA SER A 127 -2.08 0.60 -4.82
C SER A 127 -1.69 -0.52 -5.75
N SER A 128 -0.75 -0.19 -6.63
CA SER A 128 -0.04 -1.13 -7.48
C SER A 128 1.43 -1.03 -7.11
N GLY A 129 2.06 -2.16 -6.79
CA GLY A 129 3.41 -2.16 -6.24
C GLY A 129 4.40 -3.01 -6.99
N VAL A 130 5.67 -2.64 -6.85
CA VAL A 130 6.83 -3.41 -7.31
C VAL A 130 7.90 -3.30 -6.24
N ARG A 131 8.50 -4.42 -5.89
CA ARG A 131 9.65 -4.45 -4.98
C ARG A 131 10.94 -4.67 -5.77
N SER A 132 11.95 -3.85 -5.49
CA SER A 132 13.29 -3.99 -6.06
C SER A 132 14.31 -3.85 -4.94
N GLY A 133 14.89 -4.98 -4.51
CA GLY A 133 15.80 -4.98 -3.37
C GLY A 133 15.12 -4.54 -2.08
N SER A 134 15.65 -3.49 -1.45
CA SER A 134 15.11 -2.90 -0.22
C SER A 134 14.17 -1.73 -0.48
N THR A 135 13.74 -1.53 -1.72
CA THR A 135 12.84 -0.44 -2.08
C THR A 135 11.54 -1.01 -2.62
N VAL A 136 10.43 -0.46 -2.15
CA VAL A 136 9.09 -0.75 -2.68
C VAL A 136 8.59 0.50 -3.38
N HIS A 137 8.23 0.37 -4.64
CA HIS A 137 7.59 1.43 -5.41
C HIS A 137 6.11 1.17 -5.48
N LEU A 138 5.31 2.16 -5.08
CA LEU A 138 3.86 2.08 -5.09
C LEU A 138 3.29 3.23 -5.92
N GLU A 139 2.33 2.90 -6.77
CA GLU A 139 1.46 3.89 -7.40
C GLU A 139 0.12 3.85 -6.68
N LEU A 140 -0.35 5.02 -6.24
CA LEU A 140 -1.63 5.17 -5.56
C LEU A 140 -2.68 5.67 -6.52
N TYR A 141 -3.86 5.07 -6.44
CA TYR A 141 -5.02 5.42 -7.26
C TYR A 141 -6.22 5.69 -6.37
N ARG A 142 -6.93 6.78 -6.67
CA ARG A 142 -8.24 7.03 -6.08
C ARG A 142 -9.28 6.26 -6.89
N VAL A 143 -10.17 5.57 -6.20
CA VAL A 143 -11.34 4.92 -6.81
C VAL A 143 -12.41 5.99 -6.97
N THR A 144 -12.87 6.19 -8.22
CA THR A 144 -13.87 7.22 -8.53
C THR A 144 -15.27 6.65 -8.62
#